data_80fbece4d7ab593b929621f24a7793cd
#
_entry.id   80fbece4d7ab593b929621f24a7793cd
#
_cell.length_a   1.000
_cell.length_b   1.000
_cell.length_c   1.000
_cell.angle_alpha   90.00
_cell.angle_beta   90.00
_cell.angle_gamma   90.00
#
_symmetry.space_group_name_H-M   'P 1'
#
loop_
_entity.id
_entity.type
_entity.pdbx_description
1 polymer ?
#
loop_
_entity_poly.entity_id
_entity_poly.type
_entity_poly.pdbx_seq_one_letter_code
_entity_poly.pdbx_strand_id
1 'polypeptide(L)'
;VAARIKKFYRQEAVVIYPPAYDPPTYRGPLARSGGEEYFLIVSRLSPYKRIDIAIEAFRKLGFPLIIIGEGDDKDRLVNIARGARNIKFLGYQPDRNISVYYQNCKALIFPGEEDFGMTMVEAMSHGVPVLALREGGAKEILIEGMTGEFFDEPHPMVLADGVRRLLENYNNYSPLLIKKRAEKFSKDRFQSEMLDFIGKQCKI
;
A
#
# COMPACT_ATOMS: atom_id res chain seq x y z
N VAL A 1 -3.22 16.70 4.35
CA VAL A 1 -3.47 17.10 5.78
C VAL A 1 -3.11 18.55 5.98
N ALA A 2 -1.87 19.05 5.67
CA ALA A 2 -1.46 20.44 5.90
C ALA A 2 -2.40 21.46 5.25
N ALA A 3 -2.81 21.24 4.00
CA ALA A 3 -3.77 22.10 3.31
C ALA A 3 -5.13 22.19 4.02
N ARG A 4 -5.59 21.07 4.61
CA ARG A 4 -6.81 21.05 5.43
C ARG A 4 -6.64 21.85 6.73
N ILE A 5 -5.50 21.72 7.40
CA ILE A 5 -5.17 22.51 8.60
C ILE A 5 -5.18 24.00 8.26
N LYS A 6 -4.51 24.41 7.16
CA LYS A 6 -4.50 25.80 6.72
C LYS A 6 -5.90 26.33 6.41
N LYS A 7 -6.71 25.52 5.69
CA LYS A 7 -8.08 25.91 5.31
C LYS A 7 -9.01 26.07 6.51
N PHE A 8 -9.01 25.13 7.45
CA PHE A 8 -10.02 25.10 8.53
C PHE A 8 -9.54 25.79 9.81
N TYR A 9 -8.24 25.70 10.12
CA TYR A 9 -7.69 26.30 11.34
C TYR A 9 -6.91 27.59 11.09
N ARG A 10 -6.66 27.96 9.81
CA ARG A 10 -5.85 29.11 9.41
C ARG A 10 -4.43 29.10 10.00
N GLN A 11 -3.91 27.92 10.25
CA GLN A 11 -2.60 27.67 10.82
C GLN A 11 -1.70 27.03 9.78
N GLU A 12 -0.41 27.41 9.75
CA GLU A 12 0.58 26.66 8.99
C GLU A 12 0.98 25.40 9.77
N ALA A 13 1.24 24.32 9.05
CA ALA A 13 1.64 23.05 9.63
C ALA A 13 2.91 22.51 8.95
N VAL A 14 3.86 22.09 9.75
CA VAL A 14 5.02 21.34 9.27
C VAL A 14 4.61 19.88 9.08
N VAL A 15 4.92 19.32 7.92
CA VAL A 15 4.64 17.91 7.61
C VAL A 15 5.89 17.10 7.92
N ILE A 16 5.79 16.20 8.87
CA ILE A 16 6.79 15.18 9.17
C ILE A 16 6.12 13.83 8.92
N TYR A 17 6.56 13.12 7.87
CA TYR A 17 5.97 11.84 7.50
C TYR A 17 6.22 10.79 8.56
N PRO A 18 5.24 9.93 8.88
CA PRO A 18 5.44 8.84 9.83
C PRO A 18 6.56 7.90 9.37
N PRO A 19 7.24 7.20 10.30
CA PRO A 19 8.25 6.22 9.95
C PRO A 19 7.59 5.04 9.22
N ALA A 20 8.22 4.59 8.16
CA ALA A 20 7.88 3.31 7.57
C ALA A 20 8.18 2.20 8.59
N TYR A 21 7.37 1.18 8.60
CA TYR A 21 7.71 -0.05 9.30
C TYR A 21 9.02 -0.57 8.68
N ASP A 22 10.04 -0.70 9.53
CA ASP A 22 11.30 -1.34 9.16
C ASP A 22 11.09 -2.85 9.24
N PRO A 23 10.87 -3.54 8.10
CA PRO A 23 10.54 -4.95 8.16
C PRO A 23 11.69 -5.68 8.83
N PRO A 24 11.42 -6.58 9.78
CA PRO A 24 12.47 -7.42 10.34
C PRO A 24 13.23 -8.04 9.17
N THR A 25 14.54 -7.97 9.21
CA THR A 25 15.44 -8.53 8.19
C THR A 25 15.30 -10.05 8.19
N TYR A 26 14.13 -10.55 7.79
CA TYR A 26 13.92 -11.95 7.53
C TYR A 26 14.74 -12.30 6.28
N ARG A 27 15.96 -12.75 6.53
CA ARG A 27 16.84 -13.36 5.53
C ARG A 27 16.55 -14.85 5.36
N GLY A 28 15.28 -15.22 5.44
CA GLY A 28 14.88 -16.56 5.01
C GLY A 28 15.17 -16.72 3.51
N PRO A 29 15.38 -17.96 3.04
CA PRO A 29 15.54 -18.17 1.62
C PRO A 29 14.36 -17.50 0.90
N LEU A 30 14.65 -16.76 -0.16
CA LEU A 30 13.66 -16.33 -1.14
C LEU A 30 13.07 -17.62 -1.75
N ALA A 31 12.24 -18.29 -0.97
CA ALA A 31 11.36 -19.28 -1.52
C ALA A 31 10.35 -18.49 -2.37
N ARG A 32 10.76 -18.16 -3.60
CA ARG A 32 9.82 -18.23 -4.69
C ARG A 32 9.36 -19.69 -4.69
N SER A 33 8.55 -20.01 -3.67
CA SER A 33 7.77 -21.24 -3.71
C SER A 33 7.04 -21.14 -5.04
N GLY A 34 7.14 -22.14 -5.91
CA GLY A 34 6.52 -22.21 -7.22
C GLY A 34 4.98 -22.18 -7.18
N GLY A 35 4.43 -21.28 -6.36
CA GLY A 35 3.03 -20.92 -6.25
C GLY A 35 2.67 -19.85 -7.27
N GLU A 36 1.41 -19.79 -7.61
CA GLU A 36 0.87 -18.75 -8.50
C GLU A 36 1.22 -17.36 -7.97
N GLU A 37 1.71 -16.49 -8.86
CA GLU A 37 1.89 -15.06 -8.58
C GLU A 37 0.55 -14.44 -8.18
N TYR A 38 0.54 -13.67 -7.10
CA TYR A 38 -0.69 -13.06 -6.57
C TYR A 38 -0.52 -11.56 -6.32
N PHE A 39 -1.63 -10.85 -6.33
CA PHE A 39 -1.75 -9.48 -5.85
C PHE A 39 -2.16 -9.48 -4.38
N LEU A 40 -1.76 -8.44 -3.65
CA LEU A 40 -1.93 -8.38 -2.20
C LEU A 40 -2.69 -7.12 -1.79
N ILE A 41 -3.61 -7.27 -0.84
CA ILE A 41 -4.16 -6.18 -0.04
C ILE A 41 -3.83 -6.47 1.43
N VAL A 42 -3.24 -5.50 2.12
CA VAL A 42 -3.03 -5.52 3.57
C VAL A 42 -3.73 -4.29 4.15
N SER A 43 -4.84 -4.49 4.86
CA SER A 43 -5.66 -3.37 5.32
C SER A 43 -6.59 -3.78 6.46
N ARG A 44 -6.97 -2.81 7.30
CA ARG A 44 -8.20 -2.94 8.07
C ARG A 44 -9.38 -3.00 7.10
N LEU A 45 -10.29 -3.95 7.30
CA LEU A 45 -11.46 -4.14 6.44
C LEU A 45 -12.57 -3.18 6.88
N SER A 46 -12.53 -1.96 6.35
CA SER A 46 -13.53 -0.89 6.61
C SER A 46 -14.02 -0.31 5.28
N PRO A 47 -15.27 0.19 5.20
CA PRO A 47 -15.89 0.63 3.95
C PRO A 47 -15.07 1.67 3.16
N TYR A 48 -14.44 2.62 3.85
CA TYR A 48 -13.65 3.68 3.21
C TYR A 48 -12.36 3.17 2.53
N LYS A 49 -11.91 1.97 2.86
CA LYS A 49 -10.75 1.32 2.20
C LYS A 49 -11.08 0.80 0.81
N ARG A 50 -12.34 0.79 0.41
CA ARG A 50 -12.82 0.46 -0.93
C ARG A 50 -12.29 -0.87 -1.48
N ILE A 51 -12.14 -1.86 -0.60
CA ILE A 51 -11.69 -3.22 -0.99
C ILE A 51 -12.74 -3.88 -1.91
N ASP A 52 -13.99 -3.48 -1.82
CA ASP A 52 -15.09 -3.87 -2.68
C ASP A 52 -14.76 -3.71 -4.17
N ILE A 53 -14.21 -2.55 -4.58
CA ILE A 53 -13.86 -2.31 -5.99
C ILE A 53 -12.72 -3.21 -6.47
N ALA A 54 -11.76 -3.52 -5.60
CA ALA A 54 -10.69 -4.46 -5.93
C ALA A 54 -11.24 -5.88 -6.10
N ILE A 55 -12.12 -6.34 -5.22
CA ILE A 55 -12.76 -7.66 -5.34
C ILE A 55 -13.50 -7.76 -6.68
N GLU A 56 -14.31 -6.77 -7.04
CA GLU A 56 -15.06 -6.77 -8.29
C GLU A 56 -14.15 -6.76 -9.53
N ALA A 57 -13.05 -5.98 -9.49
CA ALA A 57 -12.05 -5.95 -10.54
C ALA A 57 -11.37 -7.32 -10.72
N PHE A 58 -10.89 -7.91 -9.63
CA PHE A 58 -10.17 -9.18 -9.65
C PHE A 58 -11.05 -10.38 -9.98
N ARG A 59 -12.34 -10.34 -9.66
CA ARG A 59 -13.32 -11.34 -10.16
C ARG A 59 -13.36 -11.38 -11.69
N LYS A 60 -13.26 -10.23 -12.36
CA LYS A 60 -13.25 -10.13 -13.83
C LYS A 60 -11.89 -10.44 -14.44
N LEU A 61 -10.81 -10.03 -13.77
CA LEU A 61 -9.44 -10.26 -14.24
C LEU A 61 -9.01 -11.73 -14.12
N GLY A 62 -9.53 -12.46 -13.13
CA GLY A 62 -9.16 -13.86 -12.86
C GLY A 62 -7.81 -14.03 -12.15
N PHE A 63 -7.03 -12.97 -11.93
CA PHE A 63 -5.75 -13.05 -11.23
C PHE A 63 -5.93 -13.35 -9.74
N PRO A 64 -5.00 -14.10 -9.11
CA PRO A 64 -5.06 -14.37 -7.67
C PRO A 64 -4.93 -13.09 -6.85
N LEU A 65 -5.84 -12.90 -5.90
CA LEU A 65 -5.84 -11.80 -4.94
C LEU A 65 -5.87 -12.36 -3.52
N ILE A 66 -4.91 -11.95 -2.70
CA ILE A 66 -4.87 -12.25 -1.27
C ILE A 66 -5.23 -10.98 -0.50
N ILE A 67 -6.17 -11.10 0.44
CA ILE A 67 -6.62 -10.02 1.30
C ILE A 67 -6.28 -10.39 2.74
N ILE A 68 -5.43 -9.59 3.38
CA ILE A 68 -4.98 -9.73 4.77
C ILE A 68 -5.56 -8.59 5.60
N GLY A 69 -6.14 -8.95 6.74
CA GLY A 69 -6.68 -8.04 7.73
C GLY A 69 -8.05 -8.43 8.23
N GLU A 70 -8.53 -7.67 9.21
CA GLU A 70 -9.84 -7.82 9.84
C GLU A 70 -10.54 -6.45 9.90
N GLY A 71 -11.85 -6.45 10.13
CA GLY A 71 -12.66 -5.25 10.30
C GLY A 71 -14.14 -5.50 10.08
N ASP A 72 -14.90 -4.45 10.33
CA ASP A 72 -16.37 -4.46 10.40
C ASP A 72 -17.02 -4.72 9.03
N ASP A 73 -16.27 -4.53 7.94
CA ASP A 73 -16.75 -4.73 6.56
C ASP A 73 -16.49 -6.16 6.01
N LYS A 74 -15.85 -7.03 6.82
CA LYS A 74 -15.39 -8.35 6.38
C LYS A 74 -16.52 -9.19 5.78
N ASP A 75 -17.65 -9.29 6.47
CA ASP A 75 -18.77 -10.16 6.02
C ASP A 75 -19.35 -9.68 4.70
N ARG A 76 -19.48 -8.36 4.50
CA ARG A 76 -19.92 -7.77 3.24
C ARG A 76 -18.93 -8.09 2.11
N LEU A 77 -17.62 -7.91 2.35
CA LEU A 77 -16.57 -8.17 1.38
C LEU A 77 -16.49 -9.65 0.99
N VAL A 78 -16.59 -10.56 1.96
CA VAL A 78 -16.63 -12.01 1.72
C VAL A 78 -17.87 -12.37 0.87
N ASN A 79 -19.00 -11.74 1.15
CA ASN A 79 -20.22 -11.96 0.36
C ASN A 79 -20.08 -11.46 -1.09
N ILE A 80 -19.44 -10.30 -1.32
CA ILE A 80 -19.13 -9.79 -2.67
C ILE A 80 -18.20 -10.75 -3.41
N ALA A 81 -17.22 -11.34 -2.72
CA ALA A 81 -16.26 -12.29 -3.28
C ALA A 81 -16.85 -13.69 -3.52
N ARG A 82 -18.10 -13.95 -3.09
CA ARG A 82 -18.72 -15.28 -3.21
C ARG A 82 -18.65 -15.83 -4.64
N GLY A 83 -18.13 -17.04 -4.77
CA GLY A 83 -17.95 -17.73 -6.06
C GLY A 83 -16.65 -17.38 -6.80
N ALA A 84 -15.86 -16.41 -6.34
CA ALA A 84 -14.57 -16.08 -6.92
C ALA A 84 -13.49 -16.99 -6.30
N ARG A 85 -13.02 -18.00 -7.07
CA ARG A 85 -11.99 -18.96 -6.58
C ARG A 85 -10.60 -18.36 -6.49
N ASN A 86 -10.36 -17.24 -7.15
CA ASN A 86 -9.09 -16.52 -7.20
C ASN A 86 -8.90 -15.51 -6.07
N ILE A 87 -9.88 -15.31 -5.18
CA ILE A 87 -9.81 -14.34 -4.08
C ILE A 87 -9.79 -15.07 -2.74
N LYS A 88 -8.77 -14.80 -1.92
CA LYS A 88 -8.58 -15.45 -0.61
C LYS A 88 -8.48 -14.41 0.50
N PHE A 89 -9.27 -14.59 1.55
CA PHE A 89 -9.16 -13.82 2.79
C PHE A 89 -8.38 -14.64 3.82
N LEU A 90 -7.30 -14.08 4.36
CA LEU A 90 -6.46 -14.76 5.34
C LEU A 90 -6.67 -14.26 6.77
N GLY A 91 -7.55 -13.26 6.96
CA GLY A 91 -7.75 -12.67 8.27
C GLY A 91 -6.52 -11.91 8.77
N TYR A 92 -6.41 -11.75 10.08
CA TYR A 92 -5.24 -11.14 10.70
C TYR A 92 -4.01 -12.04 10.54
N GLN A 93 -2.89 -11.42 10.18
CA GLN A 93 -1.58 -12.07 10.14
C GLN A 93 -0.59 -11.28 11.00
N PRO A 94 0.29 -11.94 11.78
CA PRO A 94 1.38 -11.27 12.48
C PRO A 94 2.40 -10.69 11.49
N ASP A 95 3.07 -9.59 11.88
CA ASP A 95 3.97 -8.82 11.01
C ASP A 95 5.02 -9.66 10.31
N ARG A 96 5.60 -10.65 11.03
CA ARG A 96 6.58 -11.61 10.45
C ARG A 96 6.03 -12.37 9.24
N ASN A 97 4.73 -12.69 9.24
CA ASN A 97 4.08 -13.40 8.15
C ASN A 97 3.75 -12.43 7.02
N ILE A 98 3.33 -11.20 7.35
CA ILE A 98 3.03 -10.15 6.36
C ILE A 98 4.25 -9.86 5.49
N SER A 99 5.46 -9.81 6.08
CA SER A 99 6.71 -9.66 5.33
C SER A 99 6.89 -10.72 4.24
N VAL A 100 6.52 -11.98 4.53
CA VAL A 100 6.59 -13.07 3.54
C VAL A 100 5.59 -12.83 2.41
N TYR A 101 4.38 -12.35 2.72
CA TYR A 101 3.39 -12.03 1.69
C TYR A 101 3.84 -10.86 0.81
N TYR A 102 4.43 -9.81 1.38
CA TYR A 102 5.01 -8.73 0.57
C TYR A 102 6.12 -9.23 -0.35
N GLN A 103 7.04 -10.05 0.15
CA GLN A 103 8.17 -10.56 -0.65
C GLN A 103 7.76 -11.41 -1.85
N ASN A 104 6.61 -12.04 -1.81
CA ASN A 104 6.15 -13.00 -2.82
C ASN A 104 4.99 -12.48 -3.66
N CYS A 105 4.40 -11.32 -3.35
CA CYS A 105 3.33 -10.77 -4.18
C CYS A 105 3.89 -10.05 -5.42
N LYS A 106 3.07 -9.99 -6.45
CA LYS A 106 3.38 -9.27 -7.69
C LYS A 106 3.28 -7.76 -7.50
N ALA A 107 2.24 -7.31 -6.82
CA ALA A 107 2.06 -5.91 -6.45
C ALA A 107 1.10 -5.78 -5.24
N LEU A 108 1.23 -4.68 -4.51
CA LEU A 108 0.22 -4.25 -3.54
C LEU A 108 -0.89 -3.49 -4.26
N ILE A 109 -2.15 -3.78 -3.92
CA ILE A 109 -3.33 -3.01 -4.36
C ILE A 109 -3.82 -2.16 -3.20
N PHE A 110 -3.92 -0.86 -3.44
CA PHE A 110 -4.32 0.14 -2.44
C PHE A 110 -5.52 0.95 -2.95
N PRO A 111 -6.76 0.43 -2.78
CA PRO A 111 -7.90 0.93 -3.51
C PRO A 111 -8.62 2.12 -2.86
N GLY A 112 -8.33 2.45 -1.60
CA GLY A 112 -8.96 3.55 -0.86
C GLY A 112 -8.08 4.78 -0.72
N GLU A 113 -8.69 5.91 -0.36
CA GLU A 113 -7.97 7.12 0.03
C GLU A 113 -7.52 7.04 1.49
N GLU A 114 -6.28 7.44 1.76
CA GLU A 114 -5.73 7.62 3.11
C GLU A 114 -4.86 8.87 3.21
N ASP A 115 -4.71 9.37 4.44
CA ASP A 115 -3.85 10.52 4.71
C ASP A 115 -2.37 10.22 4.46
N PHE A 116 -1.92 8.97 4.66
CA PHE A 116 -0.55 8.54 4.35
C PHE A 116 -0.53 7.19 3.62
N GLY A 117 -0.84 6.08 4.29
CA GLY A 117 -0.83 4.73 3.69
C GLY A 117 0.44 3.94 4.00
N MET A 118 0.62 3.58 5.27
CA MET A 118 1.78 2.82 5.76
C MET A 118 2.05 1.55 4.94
N THR A 119 1.02 0.79 4.60
CA THR A 119 1.16 -0.49 3.88
C THR A 119 1.76 -0.33 2.48
N MET A 120 1.60 0.85 1.83
CA MET A 120 2.31 1.14 0.57
C MET A 120 3.82 1.21 0.79
N VAL A 121 4.25 1.93 1.83
CA VAL A 121 5.67 2.05 2.16
C VAL A 121 6.25 0.70 2.60
N GLU A 122 5.50 -0.09 3.36
CA GLU A 122 5.87 -1.45 3.75
C GLU A 122 6.11 -2.34 2.53
N ALA A 123 5.18 -2.38 1.57
CA ALA A 123 5.35 -3.13 0.32
C ALA A 123 6.57 -2.65 -0.46
N MET A 124 6.74 -1.33 -0.59
CA MET A 124 7.89 -0.73 -1.28
C MET A 124 9.22 -1.05 -0.59
N SER A 125 9.26 -1.18 0.74
CA SER A 125 10.44 -1.61 1.50
C SER A 125 10.88 -3.04 1.14
N HIS A 126 9.95 -3.86 0.63
CA HIS A 126 10.25 -5.18 0.07
C HIS A 126 10.58 -5.13 -1.44
N GLY A 127 10.54 -3.95 -2.07
CA GLY A 127 10.79 -3.78 -3.50
C GLY A 127 9.58 -4.11 -4.39
N VAL A 128 8.39 -4.10 -3.81
CA VAL A 128 7.13 -4.43 -4.47
C VAL A 128 6.47 -3.18 -5.03
N PRO A 129 6.07 -3.16 -6.30
CA PRO A 129 5.34 -2.04 -6.87
C PRO A 129 3.92 -1.96 -6.31
N VAL A 130 3.33 -0.77 -6.35
CA VAL A 130 2.00 -0.51 -5.80
C VAL A 130 1.07 0.03 -6.88
N LEU A 131 -0.17 -0.48 -6.92
CA LEU A 131 -1.27 0.15 -7.64
C LEU A 131 -2.17 0.85 -6.62
N ALA A 132 -2.30 2.17 -6.70
CA ALA A 132 -3.08 2.96 -5.75
C ALA A 132 -4.07 3.90 -6.42
N LEU A 133 -5.17 4.22 -5.70
CA LEU A 133 -6.03 5.35 -6.07
C LEU A 133 -5.19 6.64 -6.00
N ARG A 134 -5.30 7.50 -7.02
CA ARG A 134 -4.57 8.79 -7.11
C ARG A 134 -5.17 9.83 -6.16
N GLU A 135 -5.26 9.48 -4.87
CA GLU A 135 -5.78 10.34 -3.82
C GLU A 135 -4.93 10.29 -2.55
N GLY A 136 -5.10 11.29 -1.69
CA GLY A 136 -4.45 11.34 -0.39
C GLY A 136 -2.93 11.17 -0.43
N GLY A 137 -2.40 10.39 0.50
CA GLY A 137 -0.97 10.13 0.69
C GLY A 137 -0.31 9.33 -0.43
N ALA A 138 -1.09 8.60 -1.24
CA ALA A 138 -0.53 7.85 -2.37
C ALA A 138 0.24 8.77 -3.34
N LYS A 139 -0.26 10.00 -3.56
CA LYS A 139 0.40 11.02 -4.41
C LYS A 139 1.77 11.49 -3.88
N GLU A 140 2.00 11.33 -2.58
CA GLU A 140 3.25 11.74 -1.93
C GLU A 140 4.26 10.58 -1.86
N ILE A 141 3.75 9.35 -1.83
CA ILE A 141 4.56 8.12 -1.68
C ILE A 141 5.03 7.59 -3.05
N LEU A 142 4.11 7.41 -4.00
CA LEU A 142 4.41 6.76 -5.28
C LEU A 142 5.02 7.71 -6.30
N ILE A 143 5.76 7.14 -7.23
CA ILE A 143 6.22 7.75 -8.48
C ILE A 143 5.72 6.83 -9.59
N GLU A 144 4.77 7.34 -10.39
CA GLU A 144 4.15 6.60 -11.48
C GLU A 144 5.17 6.11 -12.50
N GLY A 145 5.02 4.88 -12.96
CA GLY A 145 5.95 4.22 -13.88
C GLY A 145 7.28 3.79 -13.26
N MET A 146 7.60 4.21 -12.01
CA MET A 146 8.85 3.86 -11.32
C MET A 146 8.62 2.98 -10.09
N THR A 147 7.65 3.32 -9.25
CA THR A 147 7.36 2.58 -8.01
C THR A 147 5.99 1.93 -8.01
N GLY A 148 5.23 2.11 -9.07
CA GLY A 148 3.90 1.57 -9.28
C GLY A 148 3.08 2.40 -10.25
N GLU A 149 1.78 2.18 -10.23
CA GLU A 149 0.80 2.87 -11.08
C GLU A 149 -0.30 3.50 -10.23
N PHE A 150 -0.98 4.47 -10.81
CA PHE A 150 -2.21 5.02 -10.25
C PHE A 150 -3.43 4.60 -11.07
N PHE A 151 -4.58 4.63 -10.41
CA PHE A 151 -5.88 4.69 -11.07
C PHE A 151 -6.66 5.90 -10.51
N ASP A 152 -7.44 6.58 -11.34
CA ASP A 152 -7.91 7.93 -11.05
C ASP A 152 -9.32 7.99 -10.45
N GLU A 153 -10.13 6.93 -10.62
CA GLU A 153 -11.49 6.86 -10.11
C GLU A 153 -11.72 5.58 -9.29
N PRO A 154 -12.41 5.65 -8.15
CA PRO A 154 -12.68 4.49 -7.32
C PRO A 154 -13.77 3.59 -7.95
N HIS A 155 -13.46 3.04 -9.12
CA HIS A 155 -14.34 2.20 -9.92
C HIS A 155 -13.62 0.89 -10.33
N PRO A 156 -14.31 -0.28 -10.27
CA PRO A 156 -13.68 -1.58 -10.55
C PRO A 156 -13.02 -1.69 -11.92
N MET A 157 -13.60 -1.09 -12.96
CA MET A 157 -13.05 -1.11 -14.32
C MET A 157 -11.76 -0.29 -14.43
N VAL A 158 -11.71 0.89 -13.76
CA VAL A 158 -10.52 1.76 -13.77
C VAL A 158 -9.39 1.12 -12.98
N LEU A 159 -9.69 0.47 -11.84
CA LEU A 159 -8.71 -0.33 -11.11
C LEU A 159 -8.19 -1.51 -11.96
N ALA A 160 -9.09 -2.24 -12.65
CA ALA A 160 -8.70 -3.35 -13.52
C ALA A 160 -7.78 -2.91 -14.66
N ASP A 161 -8.02 -1.72 -15.23
CA ASP A 161 -7.15 -1.11 -16.23
C ASP A 161 -5.77 -0.75 -15.63
N GLY A 162 -5.75 -0.18 -14.43
CA GLY A 162 -4.51 0.06 -13.68
C GLY A 162 -3.70 -1.21 -13.44
N VAL A 163 -4.35 -2.34 -13.14
CA VAL A 163 -3.68 -3.65 -13.03
C VAL A 163 -3.03 -4.06 -14.37
N ARG A 164 -3.72 -3.85 -15.49
CA ARG A 164 -3.16 -4.18 -16.83
C ARG A 164 -1.93 -3.32 -17.14
N ARG A 165 -2.00 -2.00 -16.94
CA ARG A 165 -0.85 -1.10 -17.12
C ARG A 165 0.33 -1.49 -16.24
N LEU A 166 0.07 -1.81 -14.96
CA LEU A 166 1.11 -2.28 -14.07
C LEU A 166 1.77 -3.56 -14.58
N LEU A 167 1.00 -4.49 -15.14
CA LEU A 167 1.54 -5.73 -15.72
C LEU A 167 2.33 -5.49 -17.02
N GLU A 168 1.86 -4.60 -17.88
CA GLU A 168 2.56 -4.19 -19.12
C GLU A 168 3.91 -3.55 -18.79
N ASN A 169 3.95 -2.73 -17.73
CA ASN A 169 5.16 -2.05 -17.28
C ASN A 169 6.01 -2.86 -16.30
N TYR A 170 5.62 -4.10 -15.97
CA TYR A 170 6.19 -4.85 -14.86
C TYR A 170 7.71 -4.99 -14.91
N ASN A 171 8.27 -5.20 -16.06
CA ASN A 171 9.71 -5.35 -16.29
C ASN A 171 10.50 -4.04 -16.11
N ASN A 172 9.83 -2.90 -16.06
CA ASN A 172 10.45 -1.59 -15.84
C ASN A 172 10.60 -1.26 -14.35
N TYR A 173 9.91 -1.98 -13.47
CA TYR A 173 10.03 -1.76 -12.02
C TYR A 173 11.31 -2.38 -11.49
N SER A 174 12.19 -1.51 -10.99
CA SER A 174 13.41 -1.93 -10.29
C SER A 174 13.13 -2.06 -8.79
N PRO A 175 13.22 -3.27 -8.20
CA PRO A 175 13.05 -3.44 -6.76
C PRO A 175 14.00 -2.56 -5.94
N LEU A 176 15.21 -2.30 -6.44
CA LEU A 176 16.19 -1.43 -5.80
C LEU A 176 15.71 0.03 -5.74
N LEU A 177 15.17 0.55 -6.85
CA LEU A 177 14.65 1.92 -6.90
C LEU A 177 13.40 2.08 -6.04
N ILE A 178 12.52 1.08 -6.02
CA ILE A 178 11.33 1.05 -5.16
C ILE A 178 11.75 1.12 -3.68
N LYS A 179 12.70 0.28 -3.24
CA LYS A 179 13.24 0.31 -1.88
C LYS A 179 13.85 1.66 -1.54
N LYS A 180 14.67 2.20 -2.42
CA LYS A 180 15.28 3.53 -2.23
C LYS A 180 14.24 4.64 -2.06
N ARG A 181 13.10 4.55 -2.73
CA ARG A 181 11.99 5.48 -2.51
C ARG A 181 11.37 5.32 -1.13
N ALA A 182 11.20 4.09 -0.63
CA ALA A 182 10.65 3.81 0.70
C ALA A 182 11.57 4.33 1.82
N GLU A 183 12.91 4.34 1.64
CA GLU A 183 13.88 4.88 2.60
C GLU A 183 13.61 6.34 2.99
N LYS A 184 12.95 7.12 2.11
CA LYS A 184 12.53 8.49 2.42
C LYS A 184 11.52 8.56 3.58
N PHE A 185 10.96 7.44 3.98
CA PHE A 185 10.02 7.30 5.09
C PHE A 185 10.59 6.45 6.22
N SER A 186 11.93 6.46 6.39
CA SER A 186 12.63 5.68 7.42
C SER A 186 12.42 6.24 8.83
N LYS A 187 12.63 5.37 9.83
CA LYS A 187 12.57 5.74 11.23
C LYS A 187 13.62 6.79 11.59
N ASP A 188 14.84 6.64 11.09
CA ASP A 188 15.95 7.56 11.40
C ASP A 188 15.65 8.96 10.88
N ARG A 189 15.14 9.06 9.65
CA ARG A 189 14.68 10.34 9.10
C ARG A 189 13.59 10.97 9.95
N PHE A 190 12.55 10.19 10.33
CA PHE A 190 11.47 10.69 11.18
C PHE A 190 12.00 11.22 12.52
N GLN A 191 12.88 10.47 13.16
CA GLN A 191 13.49 10.89 14.44
C GLN A 191 14.31 12.18 14.29
N SER A 192 15.14 12.28 13.26
CA SER A 192 15.93 13.48 12.98
C SER A 192 15.04 14.71 12.75
N GLU A 193 14.05 14.60 11.85
CA GLU A 193 13.14 15.71 11.55
C GLU A 193 12.31 16.14 12.79
N MET A 194 11.91 15.18 13.61
CA MET A 194 11.14 15.45 14.83
C MET A 194 12.00 16.18 15.87
N LEU A 195 13.24 15.73 16.09
CA LEU A 195 14.17 16.38 17.00
C LEU A 195 14.53 17.80 16.55
N ASP A 196 14.80 17.99 15.25
CA ASP A 196 15.05 19.30 14.66
C ASP A 196 13.85 20.25 14.82
N PHE A 197 12.64 19.74 14.63
CA PHE A 197 11.41 20.50 14.80
C PHE A 197 11.24 20.94 16.27
N ILE A 198 11.37 20.01 17.21
CA ILE A 198 11.26 20.30 18.65
C ILE A 198 12.33 21.31 19.10
N GLY A 199 13.58 21.11 18.70
CA GLY A 199 14.69 22.02 19.02
C GLY A 199 14.45 23.45 18.54
N LYS A 200 13.89 23.63 17.33
CA LYS A 200 13.52 24.94 16.79
C LYS A 200 12.36 25.61 17.53
N GLN A 201 11.39 24.82 18.00
CA GLN A 201 10.22 25.37 18.72
C GLN A 201 10.54 25.68 20.18
N CYS A 202 11.36 24.85 20.82
CA CYS A 202 11.67 25.01 22.25
C CYS A 202 12.83 25.96 22.53
N LYS A 203 13.54 26.47 21.50
CA LYS A 203 14.74 27.35 21.67
C LYS A 203 15.71 26.82 22.74
N ILE A 204 15.93 25.51 22.76
CA ILE A 204 16.94 24.87 23.61
C ILE A 204 18.28 24.89 22.89
#